data_8137a8fb9250145957dd2f25f53627c5
#
_entry.id   8137a8fb9250145957dd2f25f53627c5
#
_cell.length_a   1.000
_cell.length_b   1.000
_cell.length_c   1.000
_cell.angle_alpha   90.00
_cell.angle_beta   90.00
_cell.angle_gamma   90.00
#
_symmetry.space_group_name_H-M   'P 1'
#
loop_
_entity.id
_entity.type
_entity.pdbx_description
1 polymer ?
#
loop_
_entity_poly.entity_id
_entity_poly.type
_entity_poly.pdbx_seq_one_letter_code
_entity_poly.pdbx_strand_id
1 'polypeptide(L)'
;MCGRISQYREATRYAQHLGLTDPFMLFDAVDRRPGYNLSPGTHPLAIFPGEALRAIHWGYCPDWARAQNLPQTINARAETAASTRYFKDLWHTGRVLVPADGWFEWRLEAAPPDQHSDADADEPPAAAAQPVRQPYYVRLKRDEPMYLAALSNVRGTEPQTEGMGLVIVTATADVGLIDVHDRRPLVFTPEAARRWLDPALAAPEIEHLARHACVPAARFMWYRVSPDVDRPLVDEARLIEALQ
;
A
#
# COMPACT_ATOMS: atom_id res chain seq x y z
N MET A 1 0.80 8.46 4.32
CA MET A 1 0.44 8.02 2.92
C MET A 1 1.08 6.67 2.69
N CYS A 2 0.32 5.67 2.19
CA CYS A 2 0.84 4.34 1.92
C CYS A 2 1.95 4.40 0.86
N GLY A 3 3.18 4.28 1.28
CA GLY A 3 4.38 4.36 0.42
C GLY A 3 5.31 3.16 0.59
N ARG A 4 4.89 2.14 1.34
CA ARG A 4 5.68 0.94 1.57
C ARG A 4 4.77 -0.22 1.95
N ILE A 5 4.88 -1.34 1.24
CA ILE A 5 4.08 -2.55 1.51
C ILE A 5 4.97 -3.78 1.59
N SER A 6 4.46 -4.83 2.22
CA SER A 6 5.03 -6.17 2.12
C SER A 6 4.09 -7.08 1.31
N GLN A 7 4.69 -7.95 0.50
CA GLN A 7 3.99 -8.87 -0.38
C GLN A 7 4.86 -10.12 -0.55
N TYR A 8 4.97 -10.91 0.51
CA TYR A 8 5.92 -12.02 0.58
C TYR A 8 5.30 -13.39 0.30
N ARG A 9 3.97 -13.51 0.32
CA ARG A 9 3.31 -14.76 -0.05
C ARG A 9 3.36 -15.01 -1.54
N GLU A 10 3.23 -16.27 -1.92
CA GLU A 10 3.10 -16.70 -3.32
C GLU A 10 1.83 -16.13 -3.97
N ALA A 11 1.91 -15.84 -5.27
CA ALA A 11 0.78 -15.30 -6.04
C ALA A 11 -0.47 -16.18 -5.94
N THR A 12 -0.28 -17.51 -5.96
CA THR A 12 -1.33 -18.51 -5.79
C THR A 12 -2.07 -18.40 -4.46
N ARG A 13 -1.36 -18.04 -3.37
CA ARG A 13 -1.99 -17.86 -2.04
C ARG A 13 -2.91 -16.67 -2.01
N TYR A 14 -2.54 -15.55 -2.65
CA TYR A 14 -3.41 -14.39 -2.78
C TYR A 14 -4.65 -14.72 -3.62
N ALA A 15 -4.46 -15.40 -4.76
CA ALA A 15 -5.55 -15.80 -5.64
C ALA A 15 -6.54 -16.73 -4.91
N GLN A 16 -6.05 -17.79 -4.27
CA GLN A 16 -6.87 -18.75 -3.52
C GLN A 16 -7.65 -18.07 -2.37
N HIS A 17 -6.97 -17.21 -1.59
CA HIS A 17 -7.64 -16.51 -0.49
C HIS A 17 -8.70 -15.52 -0.98
N LEU A 18 -8.49 -14.90 -2.15
CA LEU A 18 -9.50 -14.08 -2.80
C LEU A 18 -10.68 -14.91 -3.34
N GLY A 19 -10.51 -16.22 -3.47
CA GLY A 19 -11.52 -17.13 -4.02
C GLY A 19 -11.54 -17.13 -5.55
N LEU A 20 -10.41 -16.86 -6.20
CA LEU A 20 -10.27 -17.01 -7.66
C LEU A 20 -10.23 -18.50 -8.00
N THR A 21 -10.99 -18.92 -9.00
CA THR A 21 -11.14 -20.33 -9.36
C THR A 21 -10.18 -20.78 -10.44
N ASP A 22 -9.85 -19.88 -11.36
CA ASP A 22 -8.93 -20.14 -12.48
C ASP A 22 -8.04 -18.90 -12.75
N PRO A 23 -7.14 -18.56 -11.81
CA PRO A 23 -6.35 -17.37 -11.94
C PRO A 23 -5.34 -17.49 -13.09
N PHE A 24 -5.43 -16.58 -14.05
CA PHE A 24 -4.48 -16.45 -15.13
C PHE A 24 -3.25 -15.68 -14.65
N MET A 25 -2.15 -16.40 -14.42
CA MET A 25 -0.88 -15.78 -14.02
C MET A 25 -0.04 -15.44 -15.25
N LEU A 26 0.26 -14.16 -15.40
CA LEU A 26 1.25 -13.72 -16.36
C LEU A 26 2.65 -14.11 -15.88
N PHE A 27 3.56 -14.27 -16.82
CA PHE A 27 4.93 -14.75 -16.57
C PHE A 27 5.64 -13.97 -15.46
N ASP A 28 5.49 -12.65 -15.43
CA ASP A 28 6.07 -11.78 -14.41
C ASP A 28 5.50 -11.98 -12.99
N ALA A 29 4.34 -12.63 -12.86
CA ALA A 29 3.75 -12.99 -11.57
C ALA A 29 4.25 -14.35 -11.06
N VAL A 30 4.63 -15.25 -11.95
CA VAL A 30 5.06 -16.62 -11.61
C VAL A 30 6.45 -16.61 -10.96
N ASP A 31 7.38 -15.84 -11.52
CA ASP A 31 8.79 -15.80 -11.08
C ASP A 31 9.06 -14.71 -10.03
N ARG A 32 8.02 -14.14 -9.45
CA ARG A 32 8.13 -13.06 -8.47
C ARG A 32 8.82 -13.55 -7.18
N ARG A 33 9.81 -12.81 -6.72
CA ARG A 33 10.39 -13.02 -5.40
C ARG A 33 9.51 -12.44 -4.29
N PRO A 34 9.49 -13.03 -3.08
CA PRO A 34 8.90 -12.40 -1.91
C PRO A 34 9.44 -10.99 -1.72
N GLY A 35 8.56 -10.03 -1.42
CA GLY A 35 8.93 -8.65 -1.15
C GLY A 35 8.47 -8.23 0.24
N TYR A 36 9.40 -7.92 1.11
CA TYR A 36 9.13 -7.45 2.47
C TYR A 36 9.11 -5.93 2.56
N ASN A 37 9.68 -5.24 1.56
CA ASN A 37 9.92 -3.79 1.57
C ASN A 37 9.67 -3.15 0.19
N LEU A 38 8.53 -3.43 -0.42
CA LEU A 38 8.19 -2.88 -1.73
C LEU A 38 7.88 -1.38 -1.60
N SER A 39 8.53 -0.58 -2.43
CA SER A 39 8.41 0.88 -2.50
C SER A 39 7.89 1.35 -3.86
N PRO A 40 7.43 2.60 -3.98
CA PRO A 40 7.19 3.20 -5.28
C PRO A 40 8.40 3.03 -6.21
N GLY A 41 8.13 2.79 -7.48
CA GLY A 41 9.15 2.45 -8.48
C GLY A 41 9.40 0.94 -8.63
N THR A 42 8.99 0.10 -7.67
CA THR A 42 9.01 -1.36 -7.80
C THR A 42 7.76 -1.88 -8.54
N HIS A 43 7.68 -3.20 -8.71
CA HIS A 43 6.58 -3.86 -9.44
C HIS A 43 5.83 -4.84 -8.52
N PRO A 44 4.97 -4.35 -7.61
CA PRO A 44 4.10 -5.23 -6.84
C PRO A 44 3.16 -6.04 -7.73
N LEU A 45 2.75 -7.20 -7.24
CA LEU A 45 1.69 -7.99 -7.86
C LEU A 45 0.37 -7.25 -7.78
N ALA A 46 -0.37 -7.22 -8.88
CA ALA A 46 -1.73 -6.72 -8.95
C ALA A 46 -2.68 -7.79 -9.51
N ILE A 47 -3.94 -7.74 -9.08
CA ILE A 47 -5.03 -8.60 -9.55
C ILE A 47 -5.99 -7.72 -10.35
N PHE A 48 -6.28 -8.16 -11.57
CA PHE A 48 -7.14 -7.49 -12.53
C PHE A 48 -8.54 -8.11 -12.61
N PRO A 49 -9.51 -7.38 -13.14
CA PRO A 49 -10.73 -8.00 -13.65
C PRO A 49 -10.43 -9.18 -14.57
N GLY A 50 -11.24 -10.25 -14.47
CA GLY A 50 -11.00 -11.48 -15.25
C GLY A 50 -9.92 -12.39 -14.68
N GLU A 51 -9.60 -12.23 -13.39
CA GLU A 51 -8.71 -13.11 -12.62
C GLU A 51 -7.23 -13.11 -13.07
N ALA A 52 -6.80 -12.11 -13.85
CA ALA A 52 -5.40 -12.01 -14.25
C ALA A 52 -4.53 -11.43 -13.12
N LEU A 53 -3.37 -12.06 -12.88
CA LEU A 53 -2.35 -11.58 -11.95
C LEU A 53 -1.10 -11.15 -12.71
N ARG A 54 -0.58 -9.98 -12.36
CA ARG A 54 0.57 -9.39 -13.04
C ARG A 54 1.37 -8.47 -12.11
N ALA A 55 2.70 -8.43 -12.27
CA ALA A 55 3.56 -7.44 -11.63
C ALA A 55 3.48 -6.10 -12.38
N ILE A 56 3.20 -4.99 -11.66
CA ILE A 56 2.97 -3.68 -12.28
C ILE A 56 3.77 -2.61 -11.55
N HIS A 57 4.33 -1.69 -12.33
CA HIS A 57 5.03 -0.52 -11.81
C HIS A 57 4.14 0.27 -10.83
N TRP A 58 4.64 0.48 -9.63
CA TRP A 58 3.98 1.33 -8.63
C TRP A 58 4.37 2.79 -8.83
N GLY A 59 3.54 3.47 -9.53
CA GLY A 59 3.67 4.86 -9.94
C GLY A 59 2.90 5.11 -11.23
N TYR A 60 2.20 6.21 -11.33
CA TYR A 60 1.39 6.59 -12.47
C TYR A 60 1.56 8.05 -12.81
N CYS A 61 1.77 8.34 -14.08
CA CYS A 61 1.83 9.68 -14.62
C CYS A 61 1.17 9.71 -16.00
N PRO A 62 -0.04 10.26 -16.15
CA PRO A 62 -0.70 10.36 -17.45
C PRO A 62 0.10 11.24 -18.43
N ASP A 63 -0.04 11.01 -19.73
CA ASP A 63 0.76 11.67 -20.77
C ASP A 63 0.69 13.20 -20.70
N TRP A 64 -0.48 13.76 -20.40
CA TRP A 64 -0.62 15.21 -20.25
C TRP A 64 0.18 15.77 -19.05
N ALA A 65 0.35 14.97 -17.97
CA ALA A 65 1.13 15.37 -16.81
C ALA A 65 2.63 15.22 -17.07
N ARG A 66 3.02 14.16 -17.77
CA ARG A 66 4.41 13.97 -18.26
C ARG A 66 4.83 15.10 -19.18
N ALA A 67 3.96 15.50 -20.12
CA ALA A 67 4.22 16.64 -21.01
C ALA A 67 4.43 17.97 -20.26
N GLN A 68 3.94 18.06 -19.02
CA GLN A 68 4.13 19.22 -18.13
C GLN A 68 5.23 18.99 -17.07
N ASN A 69 6.00 17.91 -17.18
CA ASN A 69 7.02 17.52 -16.20
C ASN A 69 6.49 17.41 -14.76
N LEU A 70 5.22 17.02 -14.58
CA LEU A 70 4.66 16.77 -13.27
C LEU A 70 5.14 15.42 -12.76
N PRO A 71 5.36 15.27 -11.43
CA PRO A 71 5.83 14.02 -10.86
C PRO A 71 4.78 12.91 -10.97
N GLN A 72 5.23 11.67 -11.05
CA GLN A 72 4.34 10.53 -10.92
C GLN A 72 3.66 10.51 -9.55
N THR A 73 2.44 9.99 -9.52
CA THR A 73 1.68 9.78 -8.29
C THR A 73 1.74 8.31 -7.90
N ILE A 74 1.71 8.05 -6.59
CA ILE A 74 1.77 6.69 -6.03
C ILE A 74 0.48 6.33 -5.28
N ASN A 75 -0.34 7.33 -4.97
CA ASN A 75 -1.60 7.18 -4.25
C ASN A 75 -2.71 8.02 -4.90
N ALA A 76 -3.93 7.53 -4.81
CA ALA A 76 -5.15 8.24 -5.16
C ALA A 76 -6.03 8.38 -3.90
N ARG A 77 -6.54 9.56 -3.61
CA ARG A 77 -7.47 9.75 -2.49
C ARG A 77 -8.87 9.30 -2.91
N ALA A 78 -9.47 8.36 -2.18
CA ALA A 78 -10.82 7.85 -2.45
C ALA A 78 -11.85 8.97 -2.53
N GLU A 79 -11.70 10.01 -1.70
CA GLU A 79 -12.63 11.13 -1.59
C GLU A 79 -12.69 12.00 -2.86
N THR A 80 -11.64 12.00 -3.66
CA THR A 80 -11.51 12.89 -4.83
C THR A 80 -11.15 12.17 -6.14
N ALA A 81 -10.79 10.88 -6.09
CA ALA A 81 -10.33 10.14 -7.27
C ALA A 81 -11.35 10.15 -8.42
N ALA A 82 -12.64 10.04 -8.11
CA ALA A 82 -13.72 10.06 -9.10
C ALA A 82 -13.83 11.38 -9.89
N SER A 83 -13.30 12.48 -9.36
CA SER A 83 -13.45 13.83 -9.97
C SER A 83 -12.14 14.43 -10.46
N THR A 84 -10.99 13.96 -9.98
CA THR A 84 -9.70 14.54 -10.38
C THR A 84 -9.31 14.13 -11.80
N ARG A 85 -8.68 15.05 -12.52
CA ARG A 85 -8.17 14.80 -13.87
C ARG A 85 -7.20 13.62 -13.96
N TYR A 86 -6.46 13.34 -12.88
CA TYR A 86 -5.53 12.20 -12.81
C TYR A 86 -6.24 10.85 -12.82
N PHE A 87 -7.38 10.72 -12.10
CA PHE A 87 -7.88 9.39 -11.74
C PHE A 87 -9.33 9.13 -12.18
N LYS A 88 -10.09 10.14 -12.60
CA LYS A 88 -11.52 9.99 -12.92
C LYS A 88 -11.80 8.85 -13.91
N ASP A 89 -10.98 8.72 -14.95
CA ASP A 89 -11.17 7.68 -15.96
C ASP A 89 -10.79 6.29 -15.39
N LEU A 90 -9.70 6.23 -14.61
CA LEU A 90 -9.26 5.00 -13.94
C LEU A 90 -10.21 4.56 -12.84
N TRP A 91 -10.89 5.49 -12.18
CA TRP A 91 -11.89 5.19 -11.15
C TRP A 91 -13.01 4.30 -11.68
N HIS A 92 -13.38 4.48 -12.92
CA HIS A 92 -14.44 3.69 -13.57
C HIS A 92 -13.89 2.47 -14.31
N THR A 93 -12.73 2.56 -14.95
CA THR A 93 -12.28 1.54 -15.90
C THR A 93 -10.96 0.86 -15.54
N GLY A 94 -10.23 1.40 -14.58
CA GLY A 94 -8.88 0.96 -14.22
C GLY A 94 -8.77 0.36 -12.81
N ARG A 95 -9.85 -0.14 -12.22
CA ARG A 95 -9.82 -0.73 -10.89
C ARG A 95 -9.07 -2.05 -10.90
N VAL A 96 -8.11 -2.15 -9.99
CA VAL A 96 -7.32 -3.36 -9.72
C VAL A 96 -7.15 -3.52 -8.21
N LEU A 97 -6.60 -4.64 -7.77
CA LEU A 97 -6.23 -4.86 -6.38
C LEU A 97 -4.72 -5.08 -6.29
N VAL A 98 -4.12 -4.59 -5.22
CA VAL A 98 -2.77 -4.98 -4.81
C VAL A 98 -2.92 -5.86 -3.58
N PRO A 99 -2.73 -7.19 -3.69
CA PRO A 99 -2.68 -8.04 -2.52
C PRO A 99 -1.45 -7.66 -1.67
N ALA A 100 -1.57 -7.72 -0.36
CA ALA A 100 -0.48 -7.40 0.55
C ALA A 100 -0.57 -8.23 1.83
N ASP A 101 0.55 -8.33 2.53
CA ASP A 101 0.63 -8.95 3.85
C ASP A 101 0.63 -7.90 4.96
N GLY A 102 1.05 -6.68 4.62
CA GLY A 102 1.08 -5.52 5.49
C GLY A 102 1.54 -4.27 4.75
N TRP A 103 1.52 -3.17 5.47
CA TRP A 103 2.13 -1.92 5.01
C TRP A 103 2.87 -1.25 6.15
N PHE A 104 3.73 -0.28 5.82
CA PHE A 104 4.47 0.50 6.80
C PHE A 104 3.96 1.94 6.83
N GLU A 105 3.90 2.49 8.03
CA GLU A 105 3.66 3.90 8.30
C GLU A 105 4.65 4.40 9.34
N TRP A 106 4.85 5.72 9.37
CA TRP A 106 5.84 6.35 10.25
C TRP A 106 5.19 7.34 11.20
N ARG A 107 5.56 7.23 12.44
CA ARG A 107 5.16 8.16 13.49
C ARG A 107 6.36 8.95 13.98
N LEU A 108 6.17 10.24 14.26
CA LEU A 108 7.15 11.03 14.98
C LEU A 108 7.05 10.71 16.47
N GLU A 109 8.11 10.24 17.07
CA GLU A 109 8.20 9.93 18.49
C GLU A 109 9.31 10.71 19.15
N ALA A 110 9.20 10.94 20.45
CA ALA A 110 10.33 11.49 21.20
C ALA A 110 11.51 10.53 21.07
N ALA A 111 12.70 11.08 20.83
CA ALA A 111 13.90 10.26 20.82
C ALA A 111 14.03 9.55 22.20
N PRO A 112 14.46 8.28 22.22
CA PRO A 112 14.78 7.63 23.49
C PRO A 112 15.84 8.46 24.23
N PRO A 113 15.76 8.55 25.57
CA PRO A 113 16.82 9.24 26.32
C PRO A 113 18.16 8.58 26.04
N ASP A 114 19.19 9.40 25.81
CA ASP A 114 20.54 8.91 25.61
C ASP A 114 20.96 8.05 26.80
N GLN A 115 21.17 6.75 26.57
CA GLN A 115 21.57 5.80 27.61
C GLN A 115 23.05 5.97 28.04
N HIS A 116 23.76 6.94 27.47
CA HIS A 116 25.20 7.16 27.70
C HIS A 116 25.58 8.57 28.19
N SER A 117 24.61 9.36 28.66
CA SER A 117 24.98 10.56 29.37
C SER A 117 25.30 10.20 30.84
N ASP A 118 26.54 9.82 31.11
CA ASP A 118 27.18 10.15 32.39
C ASP A 118 27.27 11.68 32.44
N ALA A 119 26.11 12.34 32.66
CA ALA A 119 26.06 13.78 32.73
C ALA A 119 26.79 14.21 34.02
N ASP A 120 27.93 14.83 33.87
CA ASP A 120 28.51 15.67 34.92
C ASP A 120 27.47 16.72 35.31
N ALA A 121 27.30 16.93 36.62
CA ALA A 121 26.21 17.73 37.20
C ALA A 121 26.30 19.25 36.87
N ASP A 122 27.19 19.68 36.02
CA ASP A 122 27.46 21.08 35.64
C ASP A 122 27.17 21.39 34.15
N GLU A 123 26.63 20.44 33.36
CA GLU A 123 26.26 20.73 31.96
C GLU A 123 24.86 21.34 31.86
N PRO A 124 24.69 22.39 31.00
CA PRO A 124 23.36 22.93 30.75
C PRO A 124 22.44 21.85 30.16
N PRO A 125 21.12 21.86 30.45
CA PRO A 125 20.20 20.83 30.04
C PRO A 125 20.31 20.60 28.52
N ALA A 126 20.63 19.35 28.15
CA ALA A 126 20.78 18.92 26.76
C ALA A 126 19.59 19.41 25.93
N ALA A 127 19.87 20.01 24.77
CA ALA A 127 18.85 20.46 23.83
C ALA A 127 17.84 19.32 23.61
N ALA A 128 16.54 19.63 23.72
CA ALA A 128 15.48 18.64 23.59
C ALA A 128 15.73 17.75 22.37
N ALA A 129 15.89 16.45 22.59
CA ALA A 129 16.22 15.48 21.56
C ALA A 129 15.19 15.59 20.42
N GLN A 130 15.67 15.68 19.19
CA GLN A 130 14.78 15.84 18.02
C GLN A 130 13.89 14.61 17.85
N PRO A 131 12.61 14.79 17.50
CA PRO A 131 11.71 13.68 17.27
C PRO A 131 12.27 12.71 16.22
N VAL A 132 12.23 11.42 16.51
CA VAL A 132 12.67 10.36 15.62
C VAL A 132 11.48 9.84 14.83
N ARG A 133 11.69 9.58 13.57
CA ARG A 133 10.68 8.97 12.68
C ARG A 133 10.72 7.46 12.85
N GLN A 134 9.82 6.92 13.68
CA GLN A 134 9.72 5.50 14.00
C GLN A 134 8.80 4.81 13.01
N PRO A 135 9.26 3.78 12.26
CA PRO A 135 8.40 2.97 11.40
C PRO A 135 7.58 1.97 12.21
N TYR A 136 6.34 1.79 11.76
CA TYR A 136 5.39 0.80 12.24
C TYR A 136 4.98 -0.11 11.09
N TYR A 137 4.92 -1.42 11.37
CA TYR A 137 4.30 -2.37 10.45
C TYR A 137 2.86 -2.63 10.85
N VAL A 138 1.96 -2.47 9.90
CA VAL A 138 0.52 -2.64 10.07
C VAL A 138 0.07 -3.87 9.29
N ARG A 139 -0.62 -4.80 9.93
CA ARG A 139 -1.16 -6.01 9.30
C ARG A 139 -2.50 -6.42 9.91
N LEU A 140 -3.20 -7.36 9.28
CA LEU A 140 -4.37 -7.96 9.89
C LEU A 140 -3.97 -8.76 11.15
N LYS A 141 -4.84 -8.76 12.17
CA LYS A 141 -4.65 -9.55 13.39
C LYS A 141 -4.57 -11.05 13.11
N ARG A 142 -5.36 -11.52 12.14
CA ARG A 142 -5.22 -12.86 11.58
C ARG A 142 -4.09 -12.84 10.56
N ASP A 143 -3.34 -13.93 10.46
CA ASP A 143 -2.28 -14.08 9.46
C ASP A 143 -2.89 -14.45 8.10
N GLU A 144 -3.56 -13.48 7.48
CA GLU A 144 -4.24 -13.61 6.21
C GLU A 144 -3.87 -12.45 5.27
N PRO A 145 -3.91 -12.67 3.95
CA PRO A 145 -3.70 -11.60 2.98
C PRO A 145 -4.77 -10.51 3.10
N MET A 146 -4.40 -9.29 2.73
CA MET A 146 -5.30 -8.17 2.54
C MET A 146 -5.29 -7.70 1.09
N TYR A 147 -6.34 -6.99 0.68
CA TYR A 147 -6.50 -6.50 -0.69
C TYR A 147 -6.64 -4.99 -0.68
N LEU A 148 -5.61 -4.32 -1.15
CA LEU A 148 -5.58 -2.88 -1.26
C LEU A 148 -6.28 -2.48 -2.55
N ALA A 149 -7.27 -1.59 -2.48
CA ALA A 149 -7.84 -0.98 -3.67
C ALA A 149 -6.75 -0.20 -4.41
N ALA A 150 -6.70 -0.35 -5.70
CA ALA A 150 -5.76 0.35 -6.56
C ALA A 150 -6.40 0.72 -7.89
N LEU A 151 -5.78 1.66 -8.60
CA LEU A 151 -6.14 2.06 -9.94
C LEU A 151 -4.94 1.90 -10.86
N SER A 152 -5.16 1.45 -12.09
CA SER A 152 -4.11 1.26 -13.09
C SER A 152 -4.61 1.60 -14.49
N ASN A 153 -3.71 2.14 -15.32
CA ASN A 153 -3.93 2.29 -16.76
C ASN A 153 -3.33 1.13 -17.58
N VAL A 154 -2.65 0.19 -16.92
CA VAL A 154 -2.17 -1.04 -17.57
C VAL A 154 -3.36 -1.93 -17.87
N ARG A 155 -3.40 -2.50 -19.07
CA ARG A 155 -4.50 -3.36 -19.52
C ARG A 155 -3.94 -4.67 -20.07
N GLY A 156 -4.56 -5.78 -19.66
CA GLY A 156 -4.25 -7.11 -20.20
C GLY A 156 -2.77 -7.46 -20.16
N THR A 157 -2.28 -8.00 -21.27
CA THR A 157 -0.91 -8.48 -21.44
C THR A 157 0.01 -7.48 -22.15
N GLU A 158 -0.46 -6.27 -22.43
CA GLU A 158 0.33 -5.26 -23.13
C GLU A 158 1.59 -4.89 -22.33
N PRO A 159 2.72 -4.63 -23.02
CA PRO A 159 3.93 -4.15 -22.37
C PRO A 159 3.67 -2.82 -21.64
N GLN A 160 4.22 -2.70 -20.43
CA GLN A 160 4.18 -1.43 -19.72
C GLN A 160 5.14 -0.44 -20.37
N THR A 161 4.67 0.76 -20.61
CA THR A 161 5.49 1.88 -21.11
C THR A 161 5.63 2.94 -20.02
N GLU A 162 6.50 3.89 -20.24
CA GLU A 162 6.76 5.00 -19.33
C GLU A 162 5.46 5.76 -18.97
N GLY A 163 5.25 6.02 -17.70
CA GLY A 163 4.02 6.66 -17.17
C GLY A 163 2.88 5.70 -16.90
N MET A 164 2.92 4.48 -17.44
CA MET A 164 1.96 3.42 -17.08
C MET A 164 2.31 2.81 -15.73
N GLY A 165 1.27 2.44 -14.99
CA GLY A 165 1.44 1.78 -13.70
C GLY A 165 0.19 1.83 -12.84
N LEU A 166 0.37 1.62 -11.55
CA LEU A 166 -0.70 1.64 -10.57
C LEU A 166 -0.49 2.71 -9.48
N VAL A 167 -1.59 3.09 -8.87
CA VAL A 167 -1.64 3.88 -7.63
C VAL A 167 -2.49 3.15 -6.60
N ILE A 168 -2.08 3.18 -5.33
CA ILE A 168 -2.89 2.64 -4.23
C ILE A 168 -3.93 3.68 -3.82
N VAL A 169 -5.19 3.25 -3.69
CA VAL A 169 -6.26 4.11 -3.18
C VAL A 169 -6.14 4.22 -1.67
N THR A 170 -6.20 5.45 -1.17
CA THR A 170 -6.11 5.75 0.27
C THR A 170 -7.36 6.49 0.73
N ALA A 171 -7.72 6.30 2.00
CA ALA A 171 -8.80 7.01 2.67
C ALA A 171 -8.30 7.60 3.99
N THR A 172 -9.11 8.46 4.63
CA THR A 172 -8.86 8.93 5.99
C THR A 172 -8.81 7.74 6.94
N ALA A 173 -7.85 7.74 7.86
CA ALA A 173 -7.72 6.69 8.86
C ALA A 173 -8.84 6.77 9.90
N ASP A 174 -9.35 5.61 10.32
CA ASP A 174 -10.31 5.51 11.43
C ASP A 174 -9.60 5.65 12.78
N VAL A 175 -10.40 5.84 13.82
CA VAL A 175 -9.92 5.83 15.23
C VAL A 175 -9.10 4.56 15.50
N GLY A 176 -7.95 4.74 16.10
CA GLY A 176 -6.95 3.69 16.35
C GLY A 176 -5.79 3.74 15.34
N LEU A 177 -6.04 3.57 14.06
CA LEU A 177 -5.01 3.72 13.02
C LEU A 177 -4.55 5.17 12.83
N ILE A 178 -5.40 6.16 13.15
CA ILE A 178 -5.03 7.59 13.12
C ILE A 178 -3.87 7.91 14.07
N ASP A 179 -3.66 7.10 15.11
CA ASP A 179 -2.55 7.27 16.05
C ASP A 179 -1.19 7.05 15.37
N VAL A 180 -1.18 6.31 14.25
CA VAL A 180 0.04 6.06 13.46
C VAL A 180 0.12 7.05 12.29
N HIS A 181 -0.95 7.20 11.53
CA HIS A 181 -1.02 8.12 10.39
C HIS A 181 -2.48 8.51 10.10
N ASP A 182 -2.72 9.74 9.61
CA ASP A 182 -4.04 10.28 9.25
C ASP A 182 -4.66 9.65 7.98
N ARG A 183 -3.86 8.92 7.20
CA ARG A 183 -4.27 8.22 5.98
C ARG A 183 -3.92 6.74 6.07
N ARG A 184 -4.77 5.90 5.48
CA ARG A 184 -4.51 4.46 5.33
C ARG A 184 -4.85 3.99 3.92
N PRO A 185 -4.28 2.87 3.43
CA PRO A 185 -4.79 2.23 2.22
C PRO A 185 -6.23 1.76 2.43
N LEU A 186 -6.98 1.78 1.35
CA LEU A 186 -8.35 1.25 1.31
C LEU A 186 -8.26 -0.28 1.22
N VAL A 187 -8.41 -0.95 2.36
CA VAL A 187 -8.30 -2.42 2.47
C VAL A 187 -9.68 -3.05 2.42
N PHE A 188 -9.88 -4.02 1.54
CA PHE A 188 -11.14 -4.74 1.39
C PHE A 188 -11.09 -6.16 1.98
N THR A 189 -12.25 -6.66 2.42
CA THR A 189 -12.47 -8.09 2.60
C THR A 189 -12.44 -8.79 1.23
N PRO A 190 -12.22 -10.12 1.17
CA PRO A 190 -12.25 -10.85 -0.11
C PRO A 190 -13.54 -10.62 -0.92
N GLU A 191 -14.69 -10.52 -0.26
CA GLU A 191 -15.96 -10.25 -0.91
C GLU A 191 -16.02 -8.85 -1.54
N ALA A 192 -15.69 -7.82 -0.78
CA ALA A 192 -15.65 -6.44 -1.26
C ALA A 192 -14.59 -6.26 -2.37
N ALA A 193 -13.46 -6.96 -2.24
CA ALA A 193 -12.39 -6.95 -3.23
C ALA A 193 -12.84 -7.54 -4.58
N ARG A 194 -13.56 -8.67 -4.58
CA ARG A 194 -14.16 -9.21 -5.82
C ARG A 194 -15.17 -8.25 -6.45
N ARG A 195 -15.99 -7.60 -5.62
CA ARG A 195 -16.92 -6.56 -6.13
C ARG A 195 -16.17 -5.38 -6.72
N TRP A 196 -15.08 -4.93 -6.10
CA TRP A 196 -14.24 -3.85 -6.64
C TRP A 196 -13.70 -4.16 -8.04
N LEU A 197 -13.38 -5.43 -8.32
CA LEU A 197 -12.88 -5.89 -9.63
C LEU A 197 -13.99 -6.04 -10.68
N ASP A 198 -15.26 -6.02 -10.30
CA ASP A 198 -16.36 -6.16 -11.26
C ASP A 198 -16.41 -4.97 -12.23
N PRO A 199 -16.13 -5.15 -13.53
CA PRO A 199 -16.15 -4.07 -14.49
C PRO A 199 -17.55 -3.47 -14.72
N ALA A 200 -18.61 -4.22 -14.43
CA ALA A 200 -20.00 -3.79 -14.57
C ALA A 200 -20.52 -2.95 -13.39
N LEU A 201 -19.69 -2.77 -12.33
CA LEU A 201 -20.11 -2.03 -11.14
C LEU A 201 -20.41 -0.57 -11.49
N ALA A 202 -21.64 -0.12 -11.16
CA ALA A 202 -22.06 1.25 -11.43
C ALA A 202 -21.33 2.28 -10.55
N ALA A 203 -21.18 3.51 -11.03
CA ALA A 203 -20.46 4.57 -10.32
C ALA A 203 -20.90 4.78 -8.87
N PRO A 204 -22.21 4.83 -8.52
CA PRO A 204 -22.65 4.96 -7.13
C PRO A 204 -22.21 3.79 -6.24
N GLU A 205 -22.13 2.58 -6.81
CA GLU A 205 -21.72 1.37 -6.07
C GLU A 205 -20.21 1.38 -5.83
N ILE A 206 -19.40 1.86 -6.78
CA ILE A 206 -17.95 2.06 -6.60
C ILE A 206 -17.70 3.01 -5.43
N GLU A 207 -18.40 4.15 -5.40
CA GLU A 207 -18.29 5.12 -4.31
C GLU A 207 -18.75 4.53 -2.97
N HIS A 208 -19.84 3.76 -2.98
CA HIS A 208 -20.33 3.10 -1.77
C HIS A 208 -19.31 2.10 -1.22
N LEU A 209 -18.72 1.25 -2.08
CA LEU A 209 -17.65 0.34 -1.68
C LEU A 209 -16.47 1.10 -1.07
N ALA A 210 -16.00 2.14 -1.75
CA ALA A 210 -14.85 2.91 -1.28
C ALA A 210 -15.09 3.58 0.08
N ARG A 211 -16.34 3.97 0.38
CA ARG A 211 -16.69 4.64 1.65
C ARG A 211 -17.02 3.69 2.80
N HIS A 212 -17.60 2.51 2.50
CA HIS A 212 -18.27 1.71 3.53
C HIS A 212 -17.79 0.25 3.63
N ALA A 213 -17.06 -0.25 2.63
CA ALA A 213 -16.65 -1.67 2.60
C ALA A 213 -15.22 -1.91 3.10
N CYS A 214 -14.57 -0.88 3.64
CA CYS A 214 -13.23 -1.02 4.22
C CYS A 214 -13.23 -1.94 5.43
N VAL A 215 -12.18 -2.73 5.55
CA VAL A 215 -11.87 -3.48 6.76
C VAL A 215 -11.70 -2.47 7.93
N PRO A 216 -12.45 -2.61 9.03
CA PRO A 216 -12.40 -1.68 10.15
C PRO A 216 -11.07 -1.74 10.90
N ALA A 217 -10.65 -0.61 11.50
CA ALA A 217 -9.38 -0.48 12.22
C ALA A 217 -9.16 -1.57 13.28
N ALA A 218 -10.22 -2.00 13.97
CA ALA A 218 -10.17 -3.04 15.00
C ALA A 218 -9.66 -4.42 14.50
N ARG A 219 -9.65 -4.64 13.18
CA ARG A 219 -9.13 -5.88 12.59
C ARG A 219 -7.62 -5.86 12.37
N PHE A 220 -6.99 -4.69 12.47
CA PHE A 220 -5.54 -4.51 12.31
C PHE A 220 -4.83 -4.55 13.65
N MET A 221 -3.55 -4.88 13.58
CA MET A 221 -2.55 -4.66 14.62
C MET A 221 -1.35 -3.95 14.00
N TRP A 222 -0.63 -3.21 14.82
CA TRP A 222 0.59 -2.52 14.41
C TRP A 222 1.60 -2.54 15.55
N TYR A 223 2.85 -2.50 15.17
CA TYR A 223 3.98 -2.52 16.10
C TYR A 223 5.21 -1.86 15.48
N ARG A 224 6.11 -1.42 16.32
CA ARG A 224 7.39 -0.84 15.91
C ARG A 224 8.25 -1.87 15.21
N VAL A 225 8.92 -1.44 14.13
CA VAL A 225 9.87 -2.26 13.38
C VAL A 225 11.18 -1.52 13.17
N SER A 226 12.18 -2.23 12.66
CA SER A 226 13.51 -1.68 12.40
C SER A 226 13.46 -0.47 11.45
N PRO A 227 14.21 0.62 11.74
CA PRO A 227 14.42 1.74 10.82
C PRO A 227 15.09 1.34 9.50
N ASP A 228 15.65 0.15 9.39
CA ASP A 228 16.20 -0.37 8.13
C ASP A 228 15.17 -0.42 6.99
N VAL A 229 13.88 -0.40 7.30
CA VAL A 229 12.82 -0.29 6.30
C VAL A 229 12.91 1.01 5.48
N ASP A 230 13.56 2.05 5.99
CA ASP A 230 13.82 3.29 5.26
C ASP A 230 14.81 3.11 4.10
N ARG A 231 15.59 2.03 4.11
CA ARG A 231 16.57 1.69 3.08
C ARG A 231 15.89 0.88 1.97
N PRO A 232 15.63 1.44 0.77
CA PRO A 232 14.87 0.76 -0.29
C PRO A 232 15.52 -0.53 -0.81
N LEU A 233 16.83 -0.69 -0.62
CA LEU A 233 17.58 -1.87 -1.07
C LEU A 233 17.59 -3.01 -0.04
N VAL A 234 17.12 -2.76 1.18
CA VAL A 234 16.96 -3.81 2.20
C VAL A 234 15.56 -4.40 2.06
N ASP A 235 15.50 -5.67 1.68
CA ASP A 235 14.23 -6.40 1.46
C ASP A 235 14.33 -7.79 2.10
N GLU A 236 14.17 -7.84 3.42
CA GLU A 236 14.40 -9.02 4.25
C GLU A 236 13.25 -9.24 5.23
N ALA A 237 13.00 -10.51 5.59
CA ALA A 237 11.91 -10.89 6.51
C ALA A 237 11.98 -10.17 7.87
N ARG A 238 13.18 -9.89 8.40
CA ARG A 238 13.35 -9.19 9.69
C ARG A 238 12.72 -7.79 9.73
N LEU A 239 12.45 -7.17 8.57
CA LEU A 239 11.83 -5.84 8.51
C LEU A 239 10.38 -5.82 8.99
N ILE A 240 9.72 -6.97 9.01
CA ILE A 240 8.34 -7.12 9.52
C ILE A 240 8.29 -7.70 10.93
N GLU A 241 9.43 -7.88 11.59
CA GLU A 241 9.52 -8.36 12.97
C GLU A 241 9.38 -7.20 13.95
N ALA A 242 8.67 -7.44 15.06
CA ALA A 242 8.51 -6.43 16.09
C ALA A 242 9.86 -6.14 16.78
N LEU A 243 10.14 -4.86 17.00
CA LEU A 243 11.23 -4.46 17.91
C LEU A 243 10.89 -4.89 19.33
N GLN A 244 11.86 -5.45 20.01
CA GLN A 244 11.77 -5.82 21.44
C GLN A 244 11.80 -4.58 22.33
#